data_cec6dcd33f9f8c95684fb695c8fa0eaa
#
_entry.id   cec6dcd33f9f8c95684fb695c8fa0eaa
#
_cell.length_a   1.000
_cell.length_b   1.000
_cell.length_c   1.000
_cell.angle_alpha   90.00
_cell.angle_beta   90.00
_cell.angle_gamma   90.00
#
_symmetry.space_group_name_H-M   'P 1'
#
loop_
_entity.id
_entity.type
_entity.pdbx_description
1 polymer ?
#
loop_
_entity_poly.entity_id
_entity_poly.type
_entity_poly.pdbx_seq_one_letter_code
_entity_poly.pdbx_strand_id
1 'polypeptide(L)'
;MRDLPSIARAKRESELADRIPYTAHVAPNVVRTVAGDYVQTMRLSGASFATADDEDLNVRHERLNVLWRTIASPHLAVWTHVIRRGVSVEPQGEFPPGFAAQLLDAYRHRVRGRLMCNELYLSLVYRPSAGRTTGLAARLLTRTDSNGAALELANSLEQCAQLRQTVLEHLQAYDPEMLGVVERDARPFSTLLEFFTLLLDTEPRSVALARAPLSEVLGTTRPIFGAEAIEYRMPAATRVAGMLGIREYATPTSPGTFDALLAAPFPFVMTQSFTFLSRATAQGLLVRQHNQMRNAGDFAVSQAEALHVALDELSGGEWVMGDHHWSLQVLADLPEDITDQDAARRLKPLNDRLAMATGLLVDTQFAFAREDLGMEAAWWSQLPGYFAMRPRKAPVTSRNFAAFASFDNYPVGRATGNHWGEAAALLVTPVRSPFYFSLHASDPRETDGGARRDIGHTLILGPTGSGKTVWIAFLLTMLTRFRTTQIVIDKDRGLEILIRALGGPYAPLRSGIPTGFNPL
;
A
#
# COMPACT_ATOMS: atom_id res chain seq x y z
N MET A 1 3.39 -42.89 -23.93
CA MET A 1 2.20 -43.12 -23.09
C MET A 1 2.43 -42.62 -21.68
N ARG A 2 2.75 -41.27 -21.52
CA ARG A 2 3.04 -40.60 -20.23
C ARG A 2 2.16 -39.37 -19.96
N ASP A 3 1.09 -39.12 -20.72
CA ASP A 3 0.31 -37.87 -20.66
C ASP A 3 -1.06 -37.97 -19.97
N LEU A 4 -1.43 -39.11 -19.44
CA LEU A 4 -2.72 -39.29 -18.76
C LEU A 4 -2.88 -38.55 -17.43
N PRO A 5 -1.82 -38.33 -16.59
CA PRO A 5 -1.94 -37.56 -15.37
C PRO A 5 -2.13 -36.06 -15.60
N SER A 6 -1.54 -35.50 -16.68
CA SER A 6 -1.62 -34.05 -16.99
C SER A 6 -3.01 -33.65 -17.50
N ILE A 7 -3.61 -34.48 -18.34
CA ILE A 7 -4.97 -34.24 -18.88
C ILE A 7 -6.05 -34.39 -17.78
N ALA A 8 -5.87 -35.37 -16.87
CA ALA A 8 -6.80 -35.54 -15.74
C ALA A 8 -6.67 -34.42 -14.70
N ARG A 9 -5.48 -33.83 -14.58
CA ARG A 9 -5.21 -32.67 -13.72
C ARG A 9 -5.76 -31.39 -14.35
N ALA A 10 -5.57 -31.16 -15.64
CA ALA A 10 -6.12 -30.02 -16.39
C ALA A 10 -7.65 -30.00 -16.40
N LYS A 11 -8.31 -31.18 -16.43
CA LYS A 11 -9.79 -31.29 -16.33
C LYS A 11 -10.35 -31.04 -14.93
N ARG A 12 -9.51 -31.03 -13.88
CA ARG A 12 -9.89 -30.73 -12.48
C ARG A 12 -9.53 -29.32 -12.05
N GLU A 13 -8.72 -28.61 -12.81
CA GLU A 13 -8.38 -27.22 -12.53
C GLU A 13 -9.55 -26.33 -12.98
N SER A 14 -10.21 -25.69 -12.00
CA SER A 14 -11.18 -24.63 -12.27
C SER A 14 -10.48 -23.46 -12.97
N GLU A 15 -11.14 -22.83 -13.93
CA GLU A 15 -10.65 -21.58 -14.51
C GLU A 15 -10.54 -20.51 -13.43
N LEU A 16 -9.57 -19.60 -13.57
CA LEU A 16 -9.37 -18.50 -12.62
C LEU A 16 -10.67 -17.69 -12.44
N ALA A 17 -11.39 -17.48 -13.55
CA ALA A 17 -12.65 -16.76 -13.59
C ALA A 17 -13.73 -17.37 -12.66
N ASP A 18 -13.75 -18.69 -12.49
CA ASP A 18 -14.73 -19.38 -11.63
C ASP A 18 -14.54 -19.07 -10.15
N ARG A 19 -13.35 -18.61 -9.75
CA ARG A 19 -12.98 -18.33 -8.36
C ARG A 19 -12.95 -16.85 -8.02
N ILE A 20 -12.94 -15.97 -9.00
CA ILE A 20 -12.97 -14.51 -8.76
C ILE A 20 -14.34 -14.15 -8.15
N PRO A 21 -14.38 -13.54 -6.96
CA PRO A 21 -15.62 -13.35 -6.21
C PRO A 21 -16.48 -12.18 -6.70
N TYR A 22 -16.14 -11.51 -7.80
CA TYR A 22 -16.79 -10.29 -8.26
C TYR A 22 -17.73 -10.53 -9.43
N THR A 23 -18.95 -9.96 -9.35
CA THR A 23 -19.99 -10.14 -10.38
C THR A 23 -20.12 -8.94 -11.31
N ALA A 24 -20.39 -7.76 -10.75
CA ALA A 24 -20.66 -6.54 -11.53
C ALA A 24 -20.38 -5.28 -10.74
N HIS A 25 -20.11 -4.17 -11.44
CA HIS A 25 -20.31 -2.84 -10.90
C HIS A 25 -21.82 -2.58 -10.69
N VAL A 26 -22.18 -2.21 -9.47
CA VAL A 26 -23.57 -1.83 -9.11
C VAL A 26 -23.71 -0.33 -8.89
N ALA A 27 -22.58 0.36 -8.71
CA ALA A 27 -22.41 1.83 -8.74
C ALA A 27 -21.00 2.14 -9.25
N PRO A 28 -20.69 3.38 -9.64
CA PRO A 28 -19.38 3.74 -10.18
C PRO A 28 -18.19 3.31 -9.30
N ASN A 29 -18.36 3.28 -7.99
CA ASN A 29 -17.32 2.95 -7.01
C ASN A 29 -17.67 1.74 -6.13
N VAL A 30 -18.66 0.95 -6.52
CA VAL A 30 -19.10 -0.24 -5.76
C VAL A 30 -19.21 -1.45 -6.67
N VAL A 31 -18.53 -2.53 -6.30
CA VAL A 31 -18.61 -3.84 -6.95
C VAL A 31 -19.35 -4.80 -6.03
N ARG A 32 -20.25 -5.63 -6.60
CA ARG A 32 -20.95 -6.68 -5.89
C ARG A 32 -20.20 -8.00 -6.02
N THR A 33 -20.14 -8.75 -4.91
CA THR A 33 -19.58 -10.11 -4.90
C THR A 33 -20.63 -11.18 -5.22
N VAL A 34 -20.18 -12.39 -5.54
CA VAL A 34 -21.04 -13.59 -5.70
C VAL A 34 -21.81 -13.90 -4.40
N ALA A 35 -21.21 -13.60 -3.25
CA ALA A 35 -21.86 -13.77 -1.94
C ALA A 35 -22.94 -12.71 -1.64
N GLY A 36 -23.06 -11.68 -2.48
CA GLY A 36 -23.99 -10.57 -2.28
C GLY A 36 -23.43 -9.43 -1.42
N ASP A 37 -22.15 -9.46 -1.08
CA ASP A 37 -21.46 -8.37 -0.39
C ASP A 37 -21.09 -7.24 -1.37
N TYR A 38 -20.86 -6.03 -0.85
CA TYR A 38 -20.53 -4.83 -1.62
C TYR A 38 -19.14 -4.33 -1.26
N VAL A 39 -18.29 -4.19 -2.25
CA VAL A 39 -16.88 -3.78 -2.10
C VAL A 39 -16.67 -2.41 -2.69
N GLN A 40 -16.07 -1.52 -1.93
CA GLN A 40 -15.58 -0.22 -2.37
C GLN A 40 -14.16 -0.03 -1.83
N THR A 41 -13.27 0.55 -2.63
CA THR A 41 -11.85 0.70 -2.29
C THR A 41 -11.41 2.13 -2.50
N MET A 42 -10.56 2.62 -1.61
CA MET A 42 -9.85 3.89 -1.74
C MET A 42 -8.35 3.65 -1.74
N ARG A 43 -7.62 4.46 -2.50
CA ARG A 43 -6.18 4.58 -2.43
C ARG A 43 -5.84 5.68 -1.44
N LEU A 44 -4.78 5.48 -0.66
CA LEU A 44 -4.28 6.44 0.31
C LEU A 44 -2.87 6.88 -0.10
N SER A 45 -2.57 8.16 -0.04
CA SER A 45 -1.18 8.64 -0.18
C SER A 45 -0.35 8.26 1.04
N GLY A 46 -1.00 8.16 2.19
CA GLY A 46 -0.38 7.84 3.47
C GLY A 46 0.19 9.06 4.19
N ALA A 47 0.60 8.86 5.42
CA ALA A 47 1.20 9.90 6.26
C ALA A 47 2.71 9.72 6.39
N SER A 48 3.47 10.82 6.34
CA SER A 48 4.92 10.77 6.59
C SER A 48 5.20 10.45 8.06
N PHE A 49 6.04 9.46 8.31
CA PHE A 49 6.37 8.98 9.65
C PHE A 49 7.86 9.11 9.99
N ALA A 50 8.75 9.16 8.98
CA ALA A 50 10.20 9.09 9.18
C ALA A 50 10.78 10.26 10.02
N THR A 51 10.05 11.36 10.14
CA THR A 51 10.45 12.54 10.93
C THR A 51 9.39 12.94 11.96
N ALA A 52 8.35 12.11 12.15
CA ALA A 52 7.36 12.30 13.18
C ALA A 52 7.94 11.89 14.54
N ASP A 53 7.53 12.56 15.60
CA ASP A 53 7.85 12.12 16.95
C ASP A 53 6.84 11.08 17.47
N ASP A 54 7.18 10.44 18.58
CA ASP A 54 6.37 9.37 19.17
C ASP A 54 4.97 9.85 19.58
N GLU A 55 4.84 11.11 19.97
CA GLU A 55 3.54 11.69 20.36
C GLU A 55 2.63 11.81 19.14
N ASP A 56 3.14 12.29 18.01
CA ASP A 56 2.42 12.37 16.74
C ASP A 56 1.97 10.98 16.25
N LEU A 57 2.84 9.99 16.32
CA LEU A 57 2.54 8.62 15.93
C LEU A 57 1.43 8.01 16.83
N ASN A 58 1.50 8.25 18.15
CA ASN A 58 0.49 7.78 19.08
C ASN A 58 -0.86 8.47 18.87
N VAL A 59 -0.87 9.77 18.57
CA VAL A 59 -2.10 10.51 18.25
C VAL A 59 -2.75 9.97 16.98
N ARG A 60 -1.97 9.68 15.94
CA ARG A 60 -2.48 9.07 14.71
C ARG A 60 -3.03 7.67 14.95
N HIS A 61 -2.34 6.86 15.72
CA HIS A 61 -2.78 5.52 16.11
C HIS A 61 -4.13 5.57 16.85
N GLU A 62 -4.30 6.47 17.82
CA GLU A 62 -5.58 6.59 18.51
C GLU A 62 -6.71 7.11 17.61
N ARG A 63 -6.43 8.02 16.68
CA ARG A 63 -7.41 8.45 15.67
C ARG A 63 -7.88 7.30 14.79
N LEU A 64 -6.98 6.39 14.39
CA LEU A 64 -7.34 5.18 13.65
C LEU A 64 -8.18 4.23 14.52
N ASN A 65 -7.83 4.03 15.79
CA ASN A 65 -8.65 3.26 16.72
C ASN A 65 -10.08 3.85 16.85
N VAL A 66 -10.20 5.18 16.96
CA VAL A 66 -11.50 5.87 16.97
C VAL A 66 -12.28 5.62 15.68
N LEU A 67 -11.63 5.70 14.51
CA LEU A 67 -12.27 5.36 13.24
C LEU A 67 -12.83 3.94 13.25
N TRP A 68 -12.02 2.95 13.64
CA TRP A 68 -12.46 1.55 13.66
C TRP A 68 -13.62 1.31 14.62
N ARG A 69 -13.64 2.00 15.75
CA ARG A 69 -14.77 1.96 16.71
C ARG A 69 -16.02 2.60 16.14
N THR A 70 -15.88 3.72 15.44
CA THR A 70 -17.01 4.47 14.86
C THR A 70 -17.73 3.68 13.78
N ILE A 71 -16.99 2.95 12.93
CA ILE A 71 -17.59 2.18 11.85
C ILE A 71 -17.88 0.72 12.22
N ALA A 72 -17.57 0.29 13.45
CA ALA A 72 -17.68 -1.09 13.87
C ALA A 72 -19.11 -1.63 13.69
N SER A 73 -19.24 -2.66 12.89
CA SER A 73 -20.50 -3.37 12.66
C SER A 73 -20.22 -4.82 12.26
N PRO A 74 -21.02 -5.79 12.74
CA PRO A 74 -20.93 -7.17 12.25
C PRO A 74 -21.17 -7.32 10.74
N HIS A 75 -21.80 -6.29 10.13
CA HIS A 75 -22.04 -6.20 8.67
C HIS A 75 -20.89 -5.59 7.91
N LEU A 76 -19.77 -5.27 8.57
CA LEU A 76 -18.61 -4.63 7.97
C LEU A 76 -17.36 -5.47 8.16
N ALA A 77 -16.56 -5.51 7.11
CA ALA A 77 -15.17 -5.91 7.18
C ALA A 77 -14.32 -4.93 6.36
N VAL A 78 -13.04 -4.81 6.73
CA VAL A 78 -12.08 -3.98 6.02
C VAL A 78 -10.91 -4.84 5.53
N TRP A 79 -10.37 -4.48 4.37
CA TRP A 79 -9.10 -4.98 3.85
C TRP A 79 -8.14 -3.82 3.68
N THR A 80 -6.91 -3.99 4.09
CA THR A 80 -5.83 -3.05 3.79
C THR A 80 -4.77 -3.73 2.96
N HIS A 81 -4.21 -2.99 2.00
CA HIS A 81 -3.10 -3.47 1.20
C HIS A 81 -1.97 -2.46 1.20
N VAL A 82 -0.77 -2.98 1.31
CA VAL A 82 0.46 -2.25 0.99
C VAL A 82 1.12 -2.98 -0.18
N ILE A 83 1.18 -2.32 -1.33
CA ILE A 83 1.78 -2.89 -2.53
C ILE A 83 3.07 -2.12 -2.82
N ARG A 84 4.20 -2.82 -2.72
CA ARG A 84 5.49 -2.26 -3.08
C ARG A 84 5.91 -2.82 -4.44
N ARG A 85 6.19 -1.92 -5.38
CA ARG A 85 6.55 -2.31 -6.75
C ARG A 85 7.56 -1.35 -7.36
N GLY A 86 8.26 -1.84 -8.38
CA GLY A 86 9.10 -1.00 -9.23
C GLY A 86 8.27 0.00 -10.02
N VAL A 87 8.79 1.22 -10.16
CA VAL A 87 8.19 2.27 -11.00
C VAL A 87 9.20 2.82 -11.96
N SER A 88 8.76 3.07 -13.20
CA SER A 88 9.54 3.74 -14.21
C SER A 88 9.12 5.20 -14.29
N VAL A 89 9.79 6.03 -13.49
CA VAL A 89 9.60 7.49 -13.51
C VAL A 89 10.91 8.10 -13.96
N GLU A 90 10.83 8.99 -14.95
CA GLU A 90 11.99 9.71 -15.46
C GLU A 90 11.95 11.16 -15.00
N PRO A 91 13.10 11.72 -14.58
CA PRO A 91 13.20 13.15 -14.31
C PRO A 91 12.81 13.94 -15.56
N GLN A 92 11.80 14.80 -15.44
CA GLN A 92 11.31 15.62 -16.55
C GLN A 92 12.06 16.96 -16.61
N GLY A 93 11.98 17.60 -17.73
CA GLY A 93 12.51 18.93 -17.97
C GLY A 93 13.34 19.02 -19.26
N GLU A 94 13.24 20.17 -19.89
CA GLU A 94 14.08 20.54 -21.03
C GLU A 94 15.17 21.50 -20.55
N PHE A 95 16.40 21.21 -20.92
CA PHE A 95 17.56 22.02 -20.58
C PHE A 95 18.21 22.53 -21.85
N PRO A 96 18.76 23.76 -21.82
CA PRO A 96 19.64 24.21 -22.88
C PRO A 96 20.81 23.23 -23.07
N PRO A 97 21.32 23.08 -24.32
CA PRO A 97 22.51 22.27 -24.57
C PRO A 97 23.67 22.70 -23.68
N GLY A 98 24.34 21.73 -23.03
CA GLY A 98 25.47 22.00 -22.14
C GLY A 98 25.54 21.07 -20.94
N PHE A 99 26.21 21.51 -19.90
CA PHE A 99 26.47 20.72 -18.69
C PHE A 99 25.18 20.21 -18.03
N ALA A 100 24.15 21.07 -17.91
CA ALA A 100 22.89 20.71 -17.24
C ALA A 100 22.16 19.55 -17.98
N ALA A 101 22.12 19.59 -19.32
CA ALA A 101 21.52 18.52 -20.12
C ALA A 101 22.29 17.20 -19.96
N GLN A 102 23.63 17.24 -20.01
CA GLN A 102 24.48 16.05 -19.80
C GLN A 102 24.31 15.45 -18.41
N LEU A 103 24.24 16.30 -17.37
CA LEU A 103 24.01 15.83 -16.00
C LEU A 103 22.64 15.16 -15.87
N LEU A 104 21.58 15.73 -16.46
CA LEU A 104 20.24 15.13 -16.44
C LEU A 104 20.22 13.77 -17.11
N ASP A 105 20.86 13.63 -18.28
CA ASP A 105 20.93 12.35 -18.99
C ASP A 105 21.67 11.30 -18.18
N ALA A 106 22.80 11.63 -17.59
CA ALA A 106 23.53 10.72 -16.69
C ALA A 106 22.68 10.33 -15.47
N TYR A 107 21.93 11.28 -14.92
CA TYR A 107 21.03 11.03 -13.80
C TYR A 107 19.86 10.13 -14.19
N ARG A 108 19.22 10.35 -15.34
CA ARG A 108 18.17 9.49 -15.90
C ARG A 108 18.64 8.05 -16.03
N HIS A 109 19.80 7.83 -16.62
CA HIS A 109 20.39 6.49 -16.73
C HIS A 109 20.64 5.82 -15.37
N ARG A 110 21.06 6.59 -14.36
CA ARG A 110 21.33 6.07 -13.02
C ARG A 110 20.06 5.68 -12.26
N VAL A 111 18.96 6.40 -12.48
CA VAL A 111 17.70 6.23 -11.75
C VAL A 111 16.80 5.19 -12.41
N ARG A 112 16.94 4.98 -13.72
CA ARG A 112 16.11 4.08 -14.52
C ARG A 112 16.07 2.66 -13.94
N GLY A 113 14.84 2.14 -13.73
CA GLY A 113 14.61 0.78 -13.24
C GLY A 113 15.00 0.54 -11.77
N ARG A 114 15.34 1.58 -11.01
CA ARG A 114 15.77 1.47 -9.61
C ARG A 114 14.78 2.02 -8.60
N LEU A 115 13.75 2.70 -9.07
CA LEU A 115 12.76 3.31 -8.19
C LEU A 115 11.68 2.31 -7.79
N MET A 116 11.22 2.44 -6.57
CA MET A 116 10.11 1.66 -6.01
C MET A 116 9.12 2.59 -5.34
N CYS A 117 7.83 2.27 -5.41
CA CYS A 117 6.79 2.99 -4.67
C CYS A 117 6.01 2.06 -3.77
N ASN A 118 5.41 2.63 -2.74
CA ASN A 118 4.41 1.97 -1.92
C ASN A 118 3.04 2.56 -2.28
N GLU A 119 2.10 1.69 -2.57
CA GLU A 119 0.70 2.04 -2.81
C GLU A 119 -0.14 1.46 -1.68
N LEU A 120 -0.91 2.31 -1.03
CA LEU A 120 -1.75 1.93 0.11
C LEU A 120 -3.21 1.92 -0.34
N TYR A 121 -3.93 0.86 0.02
CA TYR A 121 -5.34 0.72 -0.29
C TYR A 121 -6.14 0.30 0.94
N LEU A 122 -7.33 0.88 1.08
CA LEU A 122 -8.34 0.48 2.06
C LEU A 122 -9.61 0.09 1.33
N SER A 123 -10.05 -1.15 1.51
CA SER A 123 -11.32 -1.65 0.98
C SER A 123 -12.32 -1.84 2.11
N LEU A 124 -13.53 -1.34 1.90
CA LEU A 124 -14.68 -1.50 2.78
C LEU A 124 -15.59 -2.56 2.16
N VAL A 125 -15.94 -3.58 2.93
CA VAL A 125 -16.81 -4.67 2.48
C VAL A 125 -18.07 -4.68 3.34
N TYR A 126 -19.18 -4.18 2.77
CA TYR A 126 -20.49 -4.21 3.41
C TYR A 126 -21.21 -5.53 3.14
N ARG A 127 -21.71 -6.16 4.18
CA ARG A 127 -22.25 -7.52 4.20
C ARG A 127 -23.69 -7.53 4.71
N PRO A 128 -24.69 -7.27 3.87
CA PRO A 128 -26.10 -7.16 4.31
C PRO A 128 -26.62 -8.46 4.94
N SER A 129 -26.09 -9.62 4.55
CA SER A 129 -26.51 -10.94 5.05
C SER A 129 -25.62 -11.50 6.15
N ALA A 130 -24.71 -10.72 6.75
CA ALA A 130 -23.87 -11.18 7.85
C ALA A 130 -24.73 -11.60 9.05
N GLY A 131 -24.46 -12.79 9.58
CA GLY A 131 -25.22 -13.34 10.72
C GLY A 131 -26.54 -14.03 10.38
N ARG A 132 -27.02 -13.94 9.13
CA ARG A 132 -28.13 -14.80 8.69
C ARG A 132 -27.59 -16.19 8.43
N THR A 133 -28.14 -17.20 9.12
CA THR A 133 -27.85 -18.62 8.83
C THR A 133 -28.38 -18.91 7.44
N THR A 134 -27.48 -19.04 6.47
CA THR A 134 -27.79 -19.43 5.10
C THR A 134 -28.08 -20.93 5.06
N GLY A 135 -29.19 -21.38 5.70
CA GLY A 135 -29.70 -22.70 5.49
C GLY A 135 -30.25 -22.81 4.06
N LEU A 136 -30.13 -23.99 3.43
CA LEU A 136 -30.74 -24.31 2.13
C LEU A 136 -32.23 -23.91 2.09
N ALA A 137 -32.94 -23.98 3.21
CA ALA A 137 -34.33 -23.55 3.38
C ALA A 137 -34.52 -22.03 3.20
N ALA A 138 -33.58 -21.19 3.65
CA ALA A 138 -33.65 -19.73 3.47
C ALA A 138 -33.49 -19.33 2.00
N ARG A 139 -32.64 -20.04 1.24
CA ARG A 139 -32.46 -19.84 -0.22
C ARG A 139 -33.72 -20.21 -1.03
N LEU A 140 -34.51 -21.15 -0.56
CA LEU A 140 -35.74 -21.56 -1.22
C LEU A 140 -36.93 -20.63 -0.90
N LEU A 141 -36.89 -19.93 0.24
CA LEU A 141 -37.94 -19.02 0.68
C LEU A 141 -37.80 -17.59 0.15
N THR A 142 -36.60 -17.16 -0.26
CA THR A 142 -36.37 -15.84 -0.87
C THR A 142 -36.53 -15.92 -2.40
N ARG A 143 -37.71 -16.21 -2.89
CA ARG A 143 -38.20 -15.65 -4.16
C ARG A 143 -38.50 -14.19 -3.89
N THR A 144 -37.47 -13.37 -3.86
CA THR A 144 -37.62 -11.91 -3.77
C THR A 144 -38.18 -11.44 -5.10
N ASP A 145 -39.37 -10.84 -5.08
CA ASP A 145 -39.91 -10.13 -6.24
C ASP A 145 -38.89 -9.10 -6.71
N SER A 146 -38.82 -8.81 -8.01
CA SER A 146 -37.87 -7.89 -8.61
C SER A 146 -37.81 -6.52 -7.89
N ASN A 147 -38.94 -6.05 -7.36
CA ASN A 147 -39.05 -4.82 -6.56
C ASN A 147 -38.33 -4.93 -5.21
N GLY A 148 -38.39 -6.07 -4.54
CA GLY A 148 -37.69 -6.31 -3.28
C GLY A 148 -36.17 -6.33 -3.45
N ALA A 149 -35.68 -6.93 -4.54
CA ALA A 149 -34.25 -6.97 -4.86
C ALA A 149 -33.70 -5.57 -5.21
N ALA A 150 -34.48 -4.74 -5.91
CA ALA A 150 -34.10 -3.36 -6.22
C ALA A 150 -34.04 -2.47 -4.97
N LEU A 151 -34.99 -2.65 -4.04
CA LEU A 151 -35.02 -1.93 -2.77
C LEU A 151 -33.83 -2.33 -1.87
N GLU A 152 -33.52 -3.63 -1.78
CA GLU A 152 -32.37 -4.14 -1.01
C GLU A 152 -31.05 -3.59 -1.57
N LEU A 153 -30.91 -3.54 -2.90
CA LEU A 153 -29.75 -2.92 -3.55
C LEU A 153 -29.66 -1.43 -3.21
N ALA A 154 -30.76 -0.67 -3.34
CA ALA A 154 -30.77 0.76 -3.03
C ALA A 154 -30.36 1.05 -1.57
N ASN A 155 -30.93 0.30 -0.61
CA ASN A 155 -30.57 0.42 0.80
C ASN A 155 -29.10 0.07 1.06
N SER A 156 -28.58 -0.97 0.39
CA SER A 156 -27.18 -1.36 0.52
C SER A 156 -26.23 -0.31 -0.04
N LEU A 157 -26.58 0.32 -1.17
CA LEU A 157 -25.79 1.40 -1.74
C LEU A 157 -25.82 2.67 -0.89
N GLU A 158 -26.93 2.97 -0.23
CA GLU A 158 -27.01 4.06 0.74
C GLU A 158 -26.10 3.82 1.95
N GLN A 159 -26.12 2.61 2.52
CA GLN A 159 -25.20 2.22 3.60
C GLN A 159 -23.74 2.30 3.17
N CYS A 160 -23.43 1.86 1.95
CA CYS A 160 -22.10 2.02 1.37
C CYS A 160 -21.68 3.50 1.25
N ALA A 161 -22.61 4.37 0.85
CA ALA A 161 -22.35 5.81 0.71
C ALA A 161 -22.10 6.48 2.07
N GLN A 162 -22.92 6.18 3.08
CA GLN A 162 -22.77 6.71 4.45
C GLN A 162 -21.43 6.25 5.05
N LEU A 163 -21.12 4.96 4.96
CA LEU A 163 -19.86 4.39 5.45
C LEU A 163 -18.65 5.05 4.76
N ARG A 164 -18.69 5.21 3.44
CA ARG A 164 -17.65 5.88 2.67
C ARG A 164 -17.40 7.30 3.16
N GLN A 165 -18.49 8.09 3.34
CA GLN A 165 -18.40 9.45 3.81
C GLN A 165 -17.69 9.53 5.17
N THR A 166 -18.12 8.72 6.14
CA THR A 166 -17.51 8.65 7.48
C THR A 166 -16.02 8.34 7.39
N VAL A 167 -15.63 7.34 6.58
CA VAL A 167 -14.23 6.94 6.47
C VAL A 167 -13.38 8.02 5.78
N LEU A 168 -13.89 8.66 4.72
CA LEU A 168 -13.18 9.74 4.04
C LEU A 168 -12.93 10.94 4.96
N GLU A 169 -13.91 11.30 5.80
CA GLU A 169 -13.77 12.40 6.77
C GLU A 169 -12.68 12.11 7.82
N HIS A 170 -12.60 10.88 8.31
CA HIS A 170 -11.58 10.50 9.30
C HIS A 170 -10.18 10.35 8.69
N LEU A 171 -10.09 9.95 7.42
CA LEU A 171 -8.82 9.68 6.74
C LEU A 171 -8.28 10.86 5.92
N GLN A 172 -8.80 12.07 6.07
CA GLN A 172 -8.34 13.24 5.31
C GLN A 172 -6.83 13.47 5.41
N ALA A 173 -6.22 13.18 6.56
CA ALA A 173 -4.78 13.31 6.76
C ALA A 173 -3.93 12.35 5.90
N TYR A 174 -4.55 11.28 5.39
CA TYR A 174 -3.92 10.26 4.54
C TYR A 174 -4.22 10.44 3.06
N ASP A 175 -4.88 11.54 2.68
CA ASP A 175 -5.23 11.91 1.31
C ASP A 175 -5.93 10.76 0.55
N PRO A 176 -7.18 10.41 0.93
CA PRO A 176 -7.92 9.30 0.35
C PRO A 176 -8.49 9.65 -1.03
N GLU A 177 -8.24 8.79 -2.02
CA GLU A 177 -8.80 8.84 -3.36
C GLU A 177 -9.71 7.63 -3.60
N MET A 178 -11.00 7.86 -3.87
CA MET A 178 -11.92 6.78 -4.19
C MET A 178 -11.64 6.17 -5.55
N LEU A 179 -11.49 4.85 -5.58
CA LEU A 179 -11.42 4.11 -6.83
C LEU A 179 -12.82 3.90 -7.43
N GLY A 180 -12.91 3.97 -8.75
CA GLY A 180 -14.18 3.82 -9.43
C GLY A 180 -14.07 3.97 -10.94
N VAL A 181 -15.20 4.24 -11.56
CA VAL A 181 -15.29 4.46 -12.99
C VAL A 181 -14.76 5.86 -13.32
N VAL A 182 -13.81 5.92 -14.25
CA VAL A 182 -13.19 7.14 -14.77
C VAL A 182 -13.26 7.14 -16.29
N GLU A 183 -13.34 8.33 -16.88
CA GLU A 183 -13.32 8.50 -18.33
C GLU A 183 -11.89 8.81 -18.80
N ARG A 184 -11.36 8.03 -19.74
CA ARG A 184 -10.06 8.23 -20.39
C ARG A 184 -10.26 8.10 -21.90
N ASP A 185 -9.87 9.10 -22.68
CA ASP A 185 -10.02 9.14 -24.15
C ASP A 185 -11.43 8.78 -24.61
N ALA A 186 -12.45 9.37 -23.98
CA ALA A 186 -13.87 9.12 -24.21
C ALA A 186 -14.31 7.65 -24.07
N ARG A 187 -13.61 6.87 -23.24
CA ARG A 187 -13.95 5.50 -22.90
C ARG A 187 -13.99 5.33 -21.37
N PRO A 188 -14.95 4.58 -20.85
CA PRO A 188 -15.00 4.31 -19.42
C PRO A 188 -13.99 3.23 -19.03
N PHE A 189 -13.17 3.52 -18.03
CA PHE A 189 -12.25 2.60 -17.34
C PHE A 189 -12.65 2.48 -15.87
N SER A 190 -12.17 1.45 -15.19
CA SER A 190 -12.39 1.29 -13.76
C SER A 190 -11.08 1.14 -13.00
N THR A 191 -10.71 2.17 -12.24
CA THR A 191 -9.55 2.12 -11.33
C THR A 191 -9.73 1.08 -10.21
N LEU A 192 -10.97 0.76 -9.84
CA LEU A 192 -11.28 -0.32 -8.89
C LEU A 192 -10.94 -1.70 -9.48
N LEU A 193 -11.27 -1.94 -10.76
CA LEU A 193 -10.90 -3.19 -11.43
C LEU A 193 -9.39 -3.23 -11.73
N GLU A 194 -8.75 -2.10 -12.01
CA GLU A 194 -7.29 -2.01 -12.14
C GLU A 194 -6.59 -2.45 -10.85
N PHE A 195 -7.11 -2.05 -9.68
CA PHE A 195 -6.61 -2.52 -8.38
C PHE A 195 -6.79 -4.05 -8.21
N PHE A 196 -7.96 -4.61 -8.54
CA PHE A 196 -8.16 -6.07 -8.46
C PHE A 196 -7.24 -6.82 -9.43
N THR A 197 -7.05 -6.28 -10.62
CA THR A 197 -6.10 -6.84 -11.60
C THR A 197 -4.67 -6.80 -11.07
N LEU A 198 -4.26 -5.72 -10.41
CA LEU A 198 -2.94 -5.60 -9.80
C LEU A 198 -2.69 -6.68 -8.74
N LEU A 199 -3.71 -7.06 -7.95
CA LEU A 199 -3.60 -8.16 -7.00
C LEU A 199 -3.48 -9.53 -7.67
N LEU A 200 -4.14 -9.72 -8.83
CA LEU A 200 -4.14 -10.99 -9.57
C LEU A 200 -2.92 -11.15 -10.46
N ASP A 201 -2.56 -10.09 -11.19
CA ASP A 201 -1.53 -10.13 -12.24
C ASP A 201 -0.15 -9.64 -11.74
N THR A 202 -0.10 -9.03 -10.55
CA THR A 202 1.11 -8.43 -9.94
C THR A 202 1.69 -7.23 -10.71
N GLU A 203 1.04 -6.80 -11.78
CA GLU A 203 1.42 -5.64 -12.59
C GLU A 203 0.20 -4.73 -12.86
N PRO A 204 0.41 -3.40 -12.89
CA PRO A 204 -0.67 -2.48 -13.20
C PRO A 204 -1.10 -2.60 -14.66
N ARG A 205 -2.40 -2.68 -14.89
CA ARG A 205 -3.01 -2.75 -16.21
C ARG A 205 -4.29 -1.93 -16.24
N SER A 206 -4.46 -1.12 -17.27
CA SER A 206 -5.71 -0.39 -17.49
C SER A 206 -6.85 -1.35 -17.85
N VAL A 207 -8.00 -1.21 -17.18
CA VAL A 207 -9.16 -2.05 -17.36
C VAL A 207 -10.35 -1.21 -17.83
N ALA A 208 -10.70 -1.35 -19.11
CA ALA A 208 -11.91 -0.74 -19.68
C ALA A 208 -13.15 -1.47 -19.19
N LEU A 209 -14.25 -0.74 -18.98
CA LEU A 209 -15.54 -1.35 -18.64
C LEU A 209 -16.06 -2.11 -19.87
N ALA A 210 -16.24 -3.41 -19.71
CA ALA A 210 -16.83 -4.30 -20.69
C ALA A 210 -18.23 -4.76 -20.25
N ARG A 211 -19.08 -5.13 -21.22
CA ARG A 211 -20.36 -5.79 -20.96
C ARG A 211 -20.18 -7.30 -20.81
N ALA A 212 -19.29 -7.70 -19.90
CA ALA A 212 -18.97 -9.08 -19.58
C ALA A 212 -18.92 -9.26 -18.06
N PRO A 213 -19.07 -10.48 -17.54
CA PRO A 213 -18.85 -10.76 -16.13
C PRO A 213 -17.47 -10.27 -15.68
N LEU A 214 -17.39 -9.64 -14.51
CA LEU A 214 -16.11 -9.09 -14.02
C LEU A 214 -15.07 -10.18 -13.81
N SER A 215 -15.48 -11.39 -13.46
CA SER A 215 -14.60 -12.53 -13.30
C SER A 215 -13.84 -12.89 -14.59
N GLU A 216 -14.48 -12.75 -15.77
CA GLU A 216 -13.85 -12.98 -17.08
C GLU A 216 -12.91 -11.84 -17.46
N VAL A 217 -13.26 -10.60 -17.13
CA VAL A 217 -12.44 -9.41 -17.42
C VAL A 217 -11.15 -9.38 -16.58
N LEU A 218 -11.23 -9.85 -15.32
CA LEU A 218 -10.12 -9.85 -14.38
C LEU A 218 -9.20 -11.07 -14.53
N GLY A 219 -9.71 -12.21 -14.96
CA GLY A 219 -8.99 -13.49 -15.00
C GLY A 219 -8.05 -13.66 -16.20
N THR A 220 -7.16 -12.69 -16.46
CA THR A 220 -6.29 -12.72 -17.65
C THR A 220 -4.95 -13.43 -17.45
N THR A 221 -4.41 -13.42 -16.25
CA THR A 221 -3.16 -14.12 -15.89
C THR A 221 -3.50 -15.35 -15.07
N ARG A 222 -2.85 -16.47 -15.38
CA ARG A 222 -3.05 -17.71 -14.63
C ARG A 222 -1.85 -17.97 -13.70
N PRO A 223 -2.02 -17.79 -12.38
CA PRO A 223 -1.01 -18.23 -11.42
C PRO A 223 -0.99 -19.76 -11.36
N ILE A 224 0.22 -20.33 -11.32
CA ILE A 224 0.44 -21.77 -11.19
C ILE A 224 0.92 -22.03 -9.77
N PHE A 225 0.10 -22.71 -8.96
CA PHE A 225 0.44 -23.02 -7.58
C PHE A 225 1.28 -24.30 -7.52
N GLY A 226 2.54 -24.15 -7.12
CA GLY A 226 3.45 -25.25 -6.82
C GLY A 226 3.42 -25.64 -5.34
N ALA A 227 4.37 -26.46 -4.91
CA ALA A 227 4.52 -26.86 -3.50
C ALA A 227 5.14 -25.72 -2.65
N GLU A 228 6.07 -24.94 -3.24
CA GLU A 228 6.85 -23.94 -2.51
C GLU A 228 6.69 -22.52 -3.06
N ALA A 229 6.14 -22.35 -4.27
CA ALA A 229 6.01 -21.06 -4.92
C ALA A 229 4.82 -21.01 -5.87
N ILE A 230 4.37 -19.79 -6.17
CA ILE A 230 3.42 -19.45 -7.20
C ILE A 230 4.21 -18.96 -8.41
N GLU A 231 3.93 -19.45 -9.61
CA GLU A 231 4.56 -19.01 -10.85
C GLU A 231 3.56 -18.22 -11.69
N TYR A 232 3.99 -17.04 -12.13
CA TYR A 232 3.26 -16.20 -13.09
C TYR A 232 4.03 -16.19 -14.41
N ARG A 233 3.43 -16.76 -15.45
CA ARG A 233 3.99 -16.74 -16.81
C ARG A 233 3.45 -15.54 -17.57
N MET A 234 4.25 -14.50 -17.64
CA MET A 234 3.92 -13.29 -18.38
C MET A 234 4.61 -13.30 -19.75
N PRO A 235 4.14 -12.51 -20.74
CA PRO A 235 4.72 -12.51 -22.08
C PRO A 235 6.21 -12.12 -22.13
N ALA A 236 6.65 -11.24 -21.25
CA ALA A 236 8.02 -10.71 -21.23
C ALA A 236 8.93 -11.30 -20.15
N ALA A 237 8.36 -11.96 -19.13
CA ALA A 237 9.14 -12.48 -18.00
C ALA A 237 8.37 -13.57 -17.25
N THR A 238 9.07 -14.40 -16.52
CA THR A 238 8.45 -15.28 -15.52
C THR A 238 8.73 -14.73 -14.13
N ARG A 239 7.66 -14.56 -13.35
CA ARG A 239 7.73 -14.10 -11.96
C ARG A 239 7.37 -15.25 -11.04
N VAL A 240 8.02 -15.35 -9.90
CA VAL A 240 7.66 -16.29 -8.84
C VAL A 240 7.30 -15.55 -7.57
N ALA A 241 6.40 -16.12 -6.79
CA ALA A 241 5.97 -15.57 -5.51
C ALA A 241 5.96 -16.62 -4.42
N GLY A 242 6.17 -16.17 -3.18
CA GLY A 242 5.98 -16.97 -1.97
C GLY A 242 5.11 -16.21 -0.99
N MET A 243 4.36 -16.94 -0.16
CA MET A 243 3.46 -16.37 0.82
C MET A 243 4.01 -16.57 2.23
N LEU A 244 3.95 -15.52 3.06
CA LEU A 244 4.14 -15.58 4.51
C LEU A 244 2.82 -15.28 5.22
N GLY A 245 2.58 -15.96 6.35
CA GLY A 245 1.44 -15.70 7.24
C GLY A 245 1.91 -15.56 8.69
N ILE A 246 1.14 -14.87 9.53
CA ILE A 246 1.40 -14.81 10.97
C ILE A 246 0.94 -16.12 11.60
N ARG A 247 1.85 -16.80 12.28
CA ARG A 247 1.57 -18.02 13.06
C ARG A 247 1.19 -17.68 14.49
N GLU A 248 1.94 -16.73 15.09
CA GLU A 248 1.70 -16.30 16.48
C GLU A 248 1.90 -14.78 16.56
N TYR A 249 0.96 -14.12 17.23
CA TYR A 249 1.03 -12.69 17.49
C TYR A 249 1.80 -12.41 18.77
N ALA A 250 2.69 -11.43 18.75
CA ALA A 250 3.38 -10.95 19.94
C ALA A 250 2.61 -9.81 20.61
N THR A 251 2.91 -9.60 21.87
CA THR A 251 2.43 -8.47 22.68
C THR A 251 3.61 -7.86 23.44
N PRO A 252 3.68 -6.53 23.60
CA PRO A 252 2.77 -5.51 23.06
C PRO A 252 2.98 -5.23 21.58
N THR A 253 2.00 -4.57 20.92
CA THR A 253 2.13 -4.03 19.56
C THR A 253 2.35 -2.53 19.62
N SER A 254 3.13 -1.99 18.69
CA SER A 254 3.40 -0.56 18.58
C SER A 254 2.86 0.00 17.24
N PRO A 255 2.51 1.30 17.16
CA PRO A 255 2.18 1.93 15.90
C PRO A 255 3.24 1.66 14.84
N GLY A 256 2.83 1.39 13.60
CA GLY A 256 3.75 1.10 12.50
C GLY A 256 4.44 -0.27 12.60
N THR A 257 3.82 -1.26 13.23
CA THR A 257 4.37 -2.62 13.41
C THR A 257 5.01 -3.20 12.14
N PHE A 258 4.48 -2.90 10.96
CA PHE A 258 4.96 -3.43 9.68
C PHE A 258 5.70 -2.41 8.81
N ASP A 259 5.99 -1.21 9.29
CA ASP A 259 6.56 -0.10 8.50
C ASP A 259 7.97 -0.39 7.98
N ALA A 260 8.72 -1.29 8.62
CA ALA A 260 10.01 -1.75 8.09
C ALA A 260 9.89 -2.33 6.66
N LEU A 261 8.74 -2.91 6.30
CA LEU A 261 8.49 -3.41 4.95
C LEU A 261 8.41 -2.29 3.91
N LEU A 262 8.02 -1.07 4.29
CA LEU A 262 7.94 0.07 3.36
C LEU A 262 9.30 0.43 2.74
N ALA A 263 10.39 -0.03 3.36
CA ALA A 263 11.76 0.14 2.87
C ALA A 263 12.32 -1.10 2.14
N ALA A 264 11.56 -2.19 2.00
CA ALA A 264 12.03 -3.45 1.41
C ALA A 264 12.63 -3.25 0.01
N PRO A 265 13.79 -3.84 -0.31
CA PRO A 265 14.43 -3.67 -1.62
C PRO A 265 13.84 -4.59 -2.72
N PHE A 266 12.67 -5.16 -2.48
CA PHE A 266 11.98 -6.09 -3.37
C PHE A 266 10.47 -5.80 -3.45
N PRO A 267 9.79 -6.20 -4.54
CA PRO A 267 8.34 -6.06 -4.67
C PRO A 267 7.59 -7.06 -3.78
N PHE A 268 6.48 -6.59 -3.20
CA PHE A 268 5.58 -7.41 -2.40
C PHE A 268 4.14 -6.87 -2.41
N VAL A 269 3.21 -7.71 -1.99
CA VAL A 269 1.84 -7.36 -1.63
C VAL A 269 1.59 -7.81 -0.20
N MET A 270 1.45 -6.89 0.73
CA MET A 270 0.96 -7.15 2.09
C MET A 270 -0.53 -6.93 2.13
N THR A 271 -1.27 -7.92 2.60
CA THR A 271 -2.72 -7.87 2.74
C THR A 271 -3.11 -8.13 4.17
N GLN A 272 -4.01 -7.32 4.70
CA GLN A 272 -4.63 -7.54 5.99
C GLN A 272 -6.15 -7.46 5.82
N SER A 273 -6.89 -8.23 6.59
CA SER A 273 -8.33 -8.08 6.69
C SER A 273 -8.77 -8.10 8.14
N PHE A 274 -9.76 -7.30 8.46
CA PHE A 274 -10.34 -7.21 9.80
C PHE A 274 -11.85 -7.26 9.68
N THR A 275 -12.46 -8.31 10.25
CA THR A 275 -13.92 -8.48 10.27
C THR A 275 -14.42 -8.17 11.67
N PHE A 276 -15.21 -7.12 11.81
CA PHE A 276 -15.71 -6.70 13.12
C PHE A 276 -16.60 -7.77 13.75
N LEU A 277 -16.35 -8.05 15.02
CA LEU A 277 -17.18 -8.94 15.83
C LEU A 277 -18.24 -8.15 16.59
N SER A 278 -19.38 -8.78 16.83
CA SER A 278 -20.36 -8.18 17.74
C SER A 278 -19.78 -8.12 19.17
N ARG A 279 -20.20 -7.13 19.97
CA ARG A 279 -19.75 -6.99 21.36
C ARG A 279 -20.01 -8.26 22.18
N ALA A 280 -21.15 -8.90 21.98
CA ALA A 280 -21.50 -10.16 22.65
C ALA A 280 -20.54 -11.29 22.28
N THR A 281 -20.16 -11.39 21.00
CA THR A 281 -19.18 -12.38 20.52
C THR A 281 -17.80 -12.11 21.12
N ALA A 282 -17.35 -10.85 21.13
CA ALA A 282 -16.08 -10.44 21.71
C ALA A 282 -15.99 -10.76 23.22
N GLN A 283 -17.03 -10.38 23.98
CA GLN A 283 -17.12 -10.72 25.40
C GLN A 283 -17.08 -12.23 25.65
N GLY A 284 -17.83 -13.00 24.85
CA GLY A 284 -17.85 -14.46 24.96
C GLY A 284 -16.49 -15.11 24.67
N LEU A 285 -15.66 -14.53 23.79
CA LEU A 285 -14.29 -14.97 23.54
C LEU A 285 -13.39 -14.72 24.74
N LEU A 286 -13.39 -13.52 25.30
CA LEU A 286 -12.56 -13.15 26.44
C LEU A 286 -12.95 -13.95 27.70
N VAL A 287 -14.25 -14.12 27.97
CA VAL A 287 -14.73 -14.92 29.09
C VAL A 287 -14.33 -16.39 28.97
N ARG A 288 -14.41 -16.96 27.75
CA ARG A 288 -13.92 -18.33 27.52
C ARG A 288 -12.42 -18.45 27.78
N GLN A 289 -11.64 -17.51 27.28
CA GLN A 289 -10.18 -17.49 27.50
C GLN A 289 -9.86 -17.39 29.01
N HIS A 290 -10.52 -16.49 29.74
CA HIS A 290 -10.38 -16.36 31.18
C HIS A 290 -10.70 -17.66 31.91
N ASN A 291 -11.82 -18.32 31.55
CA ASN A 291 -12.21 -19.59 32.17
C ASN A 291 -11.24 -20.74 31.85
N GLN A 292 -10.69 -20.79 30.64
CA GLN A 292 -9.67 -21.77 30.24
C GLN A 292 -8.40 -21.61 31.08
N MET A 293 -7.90 -20.37 31.24
CA MET A 293 -6.70 -20.09 32.06
C MET A 293 -6.93 -20.47 33.53
N ARG A 294 -8.08 -20.11 34.09
CA ARG A 294 -8.43 -20.47 35.46
C ARG A 294 -8.51 -21.98 35.67
N ASN A 295 -9.08 -22.72 34.71
CA ASN A 295 -9.23 -24.18 34.81
C ASN A 295 -7.92 -24.94 34.59
N ALA A 296 -6.97 -24.35 33.81
CA ALA A 296 -5.66 -24.93 33.61
C ALA A 296 -4.71 -24.79 34.81
N GLY A 297 -5.13 -24.07 35.85
CA GLY A 297 -4.28 -23.82 37.02
C GLY A 297 -3.06 -22.94 36.68
N ASP A 298 -3.16 -22.16 35.60
CA ASP A 298 -2.07 -21.35 35.13
C ASP A 298 -1.79 -20.22 36.13
N PHE A 299 -0.57 -20.19 36.67
CA PHE A 299 -0.15 -19.24 37.70
C PHE A 299 0.12 -17.83 37.18
N ALA A 300 -0.23 -17.53 35.91
CA ALA A 300 -0.08 -16.20 35.32
C ALA A 300 -1.15 -15.23 35.86
N VAL A 301 -1.03 -14.81 37.12
CA VAL A 301 -1.91 -13.81 37.75
C VAL A 301 -1.97 -12.53 36.91
N SER A 302 -0.85 -12.10 36.38
CA SER A 302 -0.77 -10.91 35.52
C SER A 302 -1.60 -11.02 34.23
N GLN A 303 -1.73 -12.22 33.64
CA GLN A 303 -2.55 -12.43 32.45
C GLN A 303 -4.04 -12.43 32.77
N ALA A 304 -4.43 -12.94 33.92
CA ALA A 304 -5.81 -12.88 34.40
C ALA A 304 -6.26 -11.45 34.70
N GLU A 305 -5.39 -10.64 35.33
CA GLU A 305 -5.62 -9.22 35.54
C GLU A 305 -5.73 -8.45 34.23
N ALA A 306 -4.85 -8.72 33.27
CA ALA A 306 -4.92 -8.11 31.92
C ALA A 306 -6.23 -8.44 31.19
N LEU A 307 -6.76 -9.66 31.35
CA LEU A 307 -8.07 -10.04 30.82
C LEU A 307 -9.24 -9.31 31.49
N HIS A 308 -9.17 -9.03 32.79
CA HIS A 308 -10.17 -8.21 33.48
C HIS A 308 -10.16 -6.78 32.97
N VAL A 309 -9.00 -6.16 32.86
CA VAL A 309 -8.84 -4.81 32.26
C VAL A 309 -9.40 -4.80 30.85
N ALA A 310 -9.07 -5.80 30.01
CA ALA A 310 -9.59 -5.90 28.66
C ALA A 310 -11.13 -6.01 28.61
N LEU A 311 -11.77 -6.72 29.56
CA LEU A 311 -13.23 -6.81 29.66
C LEU A 311 -13.86 -5.46 30.04
N ASP A 312 -13.24 -4.71 30.94
CA ASP A 312 -13.70 -3.39 31.34
C ASP A 312 -13.56 -2.38 30.19
N GLU A 313 -12.42 -2.35 29.50
CA GLU A 313 -12.18 -1.49 28.33
C GLU A 313 -13.14 -1.81 27.19
N LEU A 314 -13.39 -3.10 26.87
CA LEU A 314 -14.40 -3.52 25.90
C LEU A 314 -15.79 -3.06 26.33
N SER A 315 -16.09 -3.14 27.61
CA SER A 315 -17.36 -2.70 28.20
C SER A 315 -17.49 -1.17 28.17
N GLY A 316 -16.41 -0.45 28.36
CA GLY A 316 -16.31 1.01 28.19
C GLY A 316 -16.36 1.46 26.73
N GLY A 317 -16.16 0.53 25.80
CA GLY A 317 -16.11 0.85 24.34
C GLY A 317 -14.83 1.55 23.94
N GLU A 318 -13.71 1.34 24.60
CA GLU A 318 -12.41 1.94 24.27
C GLU A 318 -11.78 1.32 23.03
N TRP A 319 -12.17 0.11 22.71
CA TRP A 319 -11.81 -0.61 21.48
C TRP A 319 -12.90 -1.63 21.11
N VAL A 320 -12.80 -2.17 19.93
CA VAL A 320 -13.65 -3.25 19.41
C VAL A 320 -12.78 -4.43 18.99
N MET A 321 -13.35 -5.63 18.91
CA MET A 321 -12.66 -6.82 18.42
C MET A 321 -13.03 -7.14 16.97
N GLY A 322 -12.11 -7.77 16.27
CA GLY A 322 -12.35 -8.34 14.97
C GLY A 322 -11.44 -9.53 14.67
N ASP A 323 -11.88 -10.39 13.76
CA ASP A 323 -11.07 -11.45 13.18
C ASP A 323 -10.07 -10.84 12.20
N HIS A 324 -8.80 -10.83 12.57
CA HIS A 324 -7.70 -10.35 11.74
C HIS A 324 -7.07 -11.52 10.97
N HIS A 325 -6.72 -11.27 9.72
CA HIS A 325 -5.88 -12.11 8.89
C HIS A 325 -4.83 -11.25 8.23
N TRP A 326 -3.61 -11.76 8.14
CA TRP A 326 -2.48 -11.12 7.51
C TRP A 326 -1.76 -12.09 6.57
N SER A 327 -1.36 -11.61 5.40
CA SER A 327 -0.50 -12.34 4.48
C SER A 327 0.45 -11.38 3.76
N LEU A 328 1.65 -11.86 3.45
CA LEU A 328 2.64 -11.15 2.66
C LEU A 328 3.04 -12.01 1.47
N GLN A 329 2.71 -11.55 0.27
CA GLN A 329 3.21 -12.10 -0.98
C GLN A 329 4.52 -11.42 -1.34
N VAL A 330 5.60 -12.16 -1.36
CA VAL A 330 6.92 -11.69 -1.81
C VAL A 330 7.15 -12.13 -3.25
N LEU A 331 7.57 -11.20 -4.11
CA LEU A 331 7.71 -11.42 -5.54
C LEU A 331 9.18 -11.42 -5.96
N ALA A 332 9.55 -12.28 -6.92
CA ALA A 332 10.86 -12.30 -7.54
C ALA A 332 10.74 -12.56 -9.05
N ASP A 333 11.43 -11.77 -9.85
CA ASP A 333 11.56 -12.04 -11.28
C ASP A 333 12.66 -13.09 -11.49
N LEU A 334 12.41 -14.03 -12.40
CA LEU A 334 13.40 -15.06 -12.74
C LEU A 334 14.32 -14.54 -13.83
N PRO A 335 15.63 -14.83 -13.76
CA PRO A 335 16.56 -14.59 -14.87
C PRO A 335 16.15 -15.37 -16.11
N GLU A 336 16.32 -14.77 -17.29
CA GLU A 336 15.92 -15.35 -18.59
C GLU A 336 16.72 -16.61 -18.97
N ASP A 337 17.91 -16.79 -18.40
CA ASP A 337 18.87 -17.85 -18.72
C ASP A 337 18.71 -19.14 -17.89
N ILE A 338 17.73 -19.19 -16.99
CA ILE A 338 17.52 -20.36 -16.13
C ILE A 338 16.60 -21.37 -16.82
N THR A 339 17.16 -22.53 -17.18
CA THR A 339 16.40 -23.66 -17.71
C THR A 339 15.56 -24.37 -16.64
N ASP A 340 14.48 -25.05 -17.04
CA ASP A 340 13.51 -25.74 -16.13
C ASP A 340 14.13 -26.85 -15.24
N GLN A 341 15.38 -27.24 -15.49
CA GLN A 341 15.99 -28.42 -14.85
C GLN A 341 16.57 -28.16 -13.45
N ASP A 342 16.77 -26.90 -13.03
CA ASP A 342 17.34 -26.57 -11.73
C ASP A 342 16.36 -25.73 -10.87
N ALA A 343 15.39 -26.44 -10.26
CA ALA A 343 14.35 -25.82 -9.43
C ALA A 343 14.94 -25.06 -8.22
N ALA A 344 16.01 -25.55 -7.60
CA ALA A 344 16.64 -24.89 -6.46
C ALA A 344 17.26 -23.54 -6.87
N ARG A 345 17.90 -23.48 -8.05
CA ARG A 345 18.51 -22.28 -8.60
C ARG A 345 17.44 -21.27 -9.02
N ARG A 346 16.31 -21.75 -9.57
CA ARG A 346 15.16 -20.91 -9.93
C ARG A 346 14.52 -20.23 -8.71
N LEU A 347 14.40 -20.95 -7.58
CA LEU A 347 13.77 -20.42 -6.38
C LEU A 347 14.71 -19.60 -5.48
N LYS A 348 16.03 -19.62 -5.75
CA LYS A 348 16.99 -18.88 -4.92
C LYS A 348 16.66 -17.38 -4.78
N PRO A 349 16.37 -16.60 -5.85
CA PRO A 349 16.03 -15.18 -5.70
C PRO A 349 14.79 -14.95 -4.82
N LEU A 350 13.80 -15.84 -4.91
CA LEU A 350 12.61 -15.78 -4.06
C LEU A 350 12.95 -16.10 -2.60
N ASN A 351 13.72 -17.16 -2.36
CA ASN A 351 14.10 -17.58 -1.02
C ASN A 351 14.96 -16.52 -0.31
N ASP A 352 15.88 -15.88 -1.05
CA ASP A 352 16.68 -14.76 -0.54
C ASP A 352 15.78 -13.56 -0.13
N ARG A 353 14.76 -13.23 -0.93
CA ARG A 353 13.80 -12.16 -0.62
C ARG A 353 12.87 -12.51 0.55
N LEU A 354 12.41 -13.76 0.66
CA LEU A 354 11.63 -14.23 1.80
C LEU A 354 12.44 -14.16 3.11
N ALA A 355 13.71 -14.53 3.07
CA ALA A 355 14.62 -14.39 4.21
C ALA A 355 14.82 -12.92 4.59
N MET A 356 15.01 -12.02 3.61
CA MET A 356 15.08 -10.57 3.87
C MET A 356 13.76 -10.03 4.46
N ALA A 357 12.60 -10.47 3.95
CA ALA A 357 11.29 -10.06 4.48
C ALA A 357 11.15 -10.47 5.95
N THR A 358 11.51 -11.72 6.29
CA THR A 358 11.49 -12.19 7.68
C THR A 358 12.47 -11.40 8.55
N GLY A 359 13.66 -11.03 8.01
CA GLY A 359 14.62 -10.18 8.71
C GLY A 359 14.09 -8.78 9.02
N LEU A 360 13.35 -8.15 8.08
CA LEU A 360 12.71 -6.85 8.31
C LEU A 360 11.59 -6.90 9.37
N LEU A 361 11.01 -8.08 9.57
CA LEU A 361 9.91 -8.29 10.50
C LEU A 361 10.37 -8.78 11.88
N VAL A 362 11.67 -8.99 12.11
CA VAL A 362 12.19 -9.60 13.35
C VAL A 362 11.83 -8.77 14.58
N ASP A 363 11.85 -7.45 14.47
CA ASP A 363 11.56 -6.54 15.58
C ASP A 363 10.08 -6.55 16.01
N THR A 364 9.18 -7.08 15.18
CA THR A 364 7.77 -7.26 15.53
C THR A 364 7.58 -8.34 16.59
N GLN A 365 8.55 -9.24 16.78
CA GLN A 365 8.49 -10.41 17.64
C GLN A 365 7.37 -11.41 17.28
N PHE A 366 6.70 -11.23 16.15
CA PHE A 366 5.70 -12.17 15.66
C PHE A 366 6.38 -13.42 15.08
N ALA A 367 5.74 -14.58 15.24
CA ALA A 367 6.17 -15.77 14.55
C ALA A 367 5.52 -15.84 13.16
N PHE A 368 6.34 -15.70 12.12
CA PHE A 368 5.91 -15.85 10.74
C PHE A 368 6.17 -17.25 10.24
N ALA A 369 5.33 -17.75 9.35
CA ALA A 369 5.52 -19.00 8.66
C ALA A 369 5.36 -18.82 7.14
N ARG A 370 6.18 -19.50 6.36
CA ARG A 370 5.93 -19.67 4.93
C ARG A 370 4.68 -20.53 4.75
N GLU A 371 3.77 -20.06 3.94
CA GLU A 371 2.58 -20.83 3.58
C GLU A 371 2.92 -21.80 2.46
N ASP A 372 2.72 -23.08 2.71
CA ASP A 372 2.84 -24.19 1.77
C ASP A 372 1.44 -24.71 1.41
N LEU A 373 0.83 -25.49 2.30
CA LEU A 373 -0.52 -26.01 2.13
C LEU A 373 -1.59 -24.89 2.09
N GLY A 374 -1.37 -23.80 2.82
CA GLY A 374 -2.23 -22.63 2.86
C GLY A 374 -1.95 -21.60 1.76
N MET A 375 -0.96 -21.81 0.90
CA MET A 375 -0.46 -20.80 -0.04
C MET A 375 -1.54 -20.31 -1.01
N GLU A 376 -2.29 -21.20 -1.63
CA GLU A 376 -3.39 -20.86 -2.52
C GLU A 376 -4.49 -20.07 -1.79
N ALA A 377 -4.87 -20.50 -0.58
CA ALA A 377 -5.85 -19.78 0.22
C ALA A 377 -5.35 -18.39 0.64
N ALA A 378 -4.09 -18.27 1.08
CA ALA A 378 -3.47 -16.99 1.41
C ALA A 378 -3.40 -16.05 0.20
N TRP A 379 -3.15 -16.58 -0.99
CA TRP A 379 -3.16 -15.81 -2.23
C TRP A 379 -4.56 -15.29 -2.57
N TRP A 380 -5.59 -16.15 -2.52
CA TRP A 380 -6.97 -15.74 -2.77
C TRP A 380 -7.50 -14.77 -1.73
N SER A 381 -7.01 -14.83 -0.49
CA SER A 381 -7.41 -13.92 0.60
C SER A 381 -7.06 -12.45 0.33
N GLN A 382 -6.17 -12.18 -0.63
CA GLN A 382 -5.83 -10.83 -1.07
C GLN A 382 -7.04 -10.10 -1.68
N LEU A 383 -7.98 -10.83 -2.28
CA LEU A 383 -9.16 -10.21 -2.87
C LEU A 383 -10.16 -9.77 -1.79
N PRO A 384 -10.48 -8.45 -1.69
CA PRO A 384 -11.44 -7.95 -0.72
C PRO A 384 -12.81 -8.65 -0.83
N GLY A 385 -13.31 -9.12 0.31
CA GLY A 385 -14.59 -9.85 0.36
C GLY A 385 -14.47 -11.36 0.20
N TYR A 386 -13.28 -11.91 -0.02
CA TYR A 386 -13.11 -13.37 -0.15
C TYR A 386 -12.89 -14.03 1.21
N PHE A 387 -13.89 -14.02 2.05
CA PHE A 387 -13.84 -14.46 3.46
C PHE A 387 -13.44 -15.92 3.65
N ALA A 388 -13.83 -16.81 2.74
CA ALA A 388 -13.59 -18.24 2.85
C ALA A 388 -12.11 -18.63 2.75
N MET A 389 -11.29 -17.77 2.15
CA MET A 389 -9.90 -18.06 1.81
C MET A 389 -8.88 -17.41 2.76
N ARG A 390 -9.29 -17.03 3.98
CA ARG A 390 -8.39 -16.42 4.98
C ARG A 390 -7.84 -17.48 5.94
N PRO A 391 -6.64 -18.00 5.72
CA PRO A 391 -6.00 -18.91 6.68
C PRO A 391 -5.56 -18.16 7.94
N ARG A 392 -5.39 -18.87 9.06
CA ARG A 392 -4.78 -18.36 10.31
C ARG A 392 -5.39 -17.06 10.85
N LYS A 393 -6.71 -16.91 10.83
CA LYS A 393 -7.38 -15.77 11.46
C LYS A 393 -7.19 -15.81 12.97
N ALA A 394 -6.98 -14.63 13.57
CA ALA A 394 -6.93 -14.45 15.02
C ALA A 394 -7.79 -13.26 15.45
N PRO A 395 -8.48 -13.33 16.60
CA PRO A 395 -9.17 -12.20 17.17
C PRO A 395 -8.14 -11.21 17.73
N VAL A 396 -8.22 -9.95 17.31
CA VAL A 396 -7.40 -8.85 17.81
C VAL A 396 -8.27 -7.63 18.11
N THR A 397 -7.74 -6.67 18.85
CA THR A 397 -8.44 -5.41 19.14
C THR A 397 -8.28 -4.41 17.99
N SER A 398 -9.15 -3.41 17.92
CA SER A 398 -9.02 -2.30 16.98
C SER A 398 -7.74 -1.47 17.22
N ARG A 399 -7.23 -1.41 18.46
CA ARG A 399 -5.92 -0.81 18.77
C ARG A 399 -4.79 -1.59 18.11
N ASN A 400 -4.78 -2.93 18.21
CA ASN A 400 -3.79 -3.74 17.49
C ASN A 400 -3.90 -3.55 15.98
N PHE A 401 -5.14 -3.55 15.45
CA PHE A 401 -5.34 -3.36 14.01
C PHE A 401 -4.89 -1.96 13.55
N ALA A 402 -5.10 -0.92 14.34
CA ALA A 402 -4.58 0.43 14.07
C ALA A 402 -3.03 0.47 14.06
N ALA A 403 -2.37 -0.34 14.91
CA ALA A 403 -0.92 -0.49 14.90
C ALA A 403 -0.41 -1.23 13.65
N PHE A 404 -1.17 -2.21 13.15
CA PHE A 404 -0.84 -3.00 11.96
C PHE A 404 -1.11 -2.27 10.65
N ALA A 405 -2.13 -1.42 10.63
CA ALA A 405 -2.58 -0.64 9.49
C ALA A 405 -2.46 0.86 9.81
N SER A 406 -1.24 1.31 10.02
CA SER A 406 -0.89 2.71 10.35
C SER A 406 -1.16 3.68 9.22
N PHE A 407 -1.18 3.19 7.96
CA PHE A 407 -1.19 3.97 6.73
C PHE A 407 -0.02 4.97 6.63
N ASP A 408 1.09 4.63 7.23
CA ASP A 408 2.34 5.34 7.09
C ASP A 408 2.94 5.12 5.70
N ASN A 409 3.59 6.16 5.15
CA ASN A 409 4.24 6.07 3.85
C ASN A 409 5.34 7.13 3.73
N TYR A 410 6.25 6.90 2.77
CA TYR A 410 7.21 7.91 2.38
C TYR A 410 6.55 8.94 1.45
N PRO A 411 6.72 10.25 1.72
CA PRO A 411 6.13 11.29 0.88
C PRO A 411 6.72 11.24 -0.53
N VAL A 412 5.86 11.40 -1.53
CA VAL A 412 6.28 11.43 -2.95
C VAL A 412 6.49 12.86 -3.43
N GLY A 413 5.92 13.85 -2.76
CA GLY A 413 5.87 15.23 -3.23
C GLY A 413 4.92 15.40 -4.42
N ARG A 414 5.00 16.55 -5.08
CA ARG A 414 4.09 16.91 -6.17
C ARG A 414 4.87 17.11 -7.48
N ALA A 415 4.56 16.32 -8.51
CA ALA A 415 5.22 16.40 -9.82
C ALA A 415 4.90 17.71 -10.56
N THR A 416 3.64 18.15 -10.50
CA THR A 416 3.10 19.35 -11.18
C THR A 416 2.21 20.14 -10.23
N GLY A 417 1.82 21.37 -10.60
CA GLY A 417 0.99 22.22 -9.74
C GLY A 417 1.78 22.87 -8.58
N ASN A 418 3.10 22.94 -8.67
CA ASN A 418 3.95 23.71 -7.75
C ASN A 418 3.99 25.19 -8.17
N HIS A 419 4.57 26.06 -7.33
CA HIS A 419 4.68 27.51 -7.60
C HIS A 419 5.31 27.83 -8.97
N TRP A 420 6.24 26.99 -9.45
CA TRP A 420 6.88 27.14 -10.76
C TRP A 420 6.35 26.14 -11.79
N GLY A 421 5.18 25.53 -11.53
CA GLY A 421 4.55 24.52 -12.37
C GLY A 421 5.01 23.11 -12.02
N GLU A 422 6.15 22.69 -12.52
CA GLU A 422 6.73 21.37 -12.24
C GLU A 422 7.59 21.35 -10.96
N ALA A 423 7.86 20.16 -10.45
CA ALA A 423 8.81 19.99 -9.35
C ALA A 423 10.22 20.47 -9.73
N ALA A 424 10.96 21.05 -8.82
CA ALA A 424 12.32 21.52 -9.08
C ALA A 424 13.27 20.38 -9.48
N ALA A 425 13.12 19.21 -8.88
CA ALA A 425 13.85 18.00 -9.22
C ALA A 425 13.08 16.75 -8.81
N LEU A 426 13.33 15.64 -9.49
CA LEU A 426 13.00 14.31 -9.02
C LEU A 426 14.22 13.78 -8.22
N LEU A 427 14.05 13.53 -6.94
CA LEU A 427 15.06 12.96 -6.06
C LEU A 427 14.77 11.49 -5.77
N VAL A 428 15.75 10.78 -5.26
CA VAL A 428 15.63 9.39 -4.82
C VAL A 428 15.85 9.34 -3.32
N THR A 429 14.88 8.82 -2.59
CA THR A 429 15.00 8.62 -1.14
C THR A 429 15.93 7.42 -0.81
N PRO A 430 16.42 7.28 0.43
CA PRO A 430 17.20 6.11 0.85
C PRO A 430 16.48 4.77 0.62
N VAL A 431 15.14 4.77 0.64
CA VAL A 431 14.30 3.58 0.39
C VAL A 431 13.95 3.39 -1.09
N ARG A 432 14.63 4.13 -1.98
CA ARG A 432 14.46 4.13 -3.44
C ARG A 432 13.10 4.63 -3.93
N SER A 433 12.32 5.33 -3.10
CA SER A 433 11.09 5.96 -3.58
C SER A 433 11.41 7.26 -4.32
N PRO A 434 10.64 7.62 -5.36
CA PRO A 434 10.75 8.93 -6.00
C PRO A 434 10.26 10.01 -5.04
N PHE A 435 10.92 11.16 -5.07
CA PHE A 435 10.48 12.35 -4.35
C PHE A 435 10.55 13.58 -5.27
N TYR A 436 9.41 14.13 -5.61
CA TYR A 436 9.27 15.36 -6.39
C TYR A 436 9.51 16.56 -5.49
N PHE A 437 10.72 17.10 -5.56
CA PHE A 437 11.15 18.20 -4.72
C PHE A 437 10.67 19.55 -5.26
N SER A 438 10.11 20.38 -4.38
CA SER A 438 9.81 21.79 -4.61
C SER A 438 10.52 22.66 -3.57
N LEU A 439 10.94 23.87 -3.95
CA LEU A 439 11.51 24.84 -3.02
C LEU A 439 10.45 25.51 -2.14
N HIS A 440 9.20 25.51 -2.58
CA HIS A 440 8.07 26.02 -1.81
C HIS A 440 7.29 24.87 -1.18
N ALA A 441 6.86 25.05 0.05
CA ALA A 441 5.92 24.13 0.66
C ALA A 441 4.60 24.21 -0.12
N SER A 442 4.15 23.05 -0.65
CA SER A 442 2.84 22.93 -1.28
C SER A 442 2.10 21.77 -0.64
N ASP A 443 0.89 22.01 -0.16
CA ASP A 443 0.03 20.91 0.29
C ASP A 443 -0.36 20.07 -0.93
N PRO A 444 -0.08 18.75 -0.95
CA PRO A 444 -0.48 17.88 -2.05
C PRO A 444 -2.00 17.91 -2.35
N ARG A 445 -2.80 18.30 -1.37
CA ARG A 445 -4.26 18.40 -1.48
C ARG A 445 -4.75 19.68 -2.18
N GLU A 446 -3.91 20.70 -2.30
CA GLU A 446 -4.27 21.92 -3.03
C GLU A 446 -4.17 21.67 -4.53
N THR A 447 -5.24 21.98 -5.28
CA THR A 447 -5.27 21.83 -6.74
C THR A 447 -4.37 22.82 -7.45
N ASP A 448 -4.11 23.95 -6.83
CA ASP A 448 -3.20 24.99 -7.32
C ASP A 448 -2.28 25.47 -6.20
N GLY A 449 -1.11 24.82 -6.08
CA GLY A 449 -0.07 25.22 -5.14
C GLY A 449 0.55 26.59 -5.46
N GLY A 450 0.24 27.19 -6.63
CA GLY A 450 0.69 28.51 -7.03
C GLY A 450 -0.17 29.67 -6.51
N ALA A 451 -1.40 29.40 -6.08
CA ALA A 451 -2.32 30.42 -5.58
C ALA A 451 -1.89 30.98 -4.22
N ARG A 452 -1.21 30.19 -3.39
CA ARG A 452 -0.72 30.59 -2.07
C ARG A 452 0.71 31.15 -2.17
N ARG A 453 0.95 32.32 -1.60
CA ARG A 453 2.28 32.93 -1.52
C ARG A 453 3.11 32.29 -0.40
N ASP A 454 3.45 31.02 -0.55
CA ASP A 454 4.31 30.36 0.41
C ASP A 454 5.77 30.74 0.21
N ILE A 455 6.50 30.88 1.33
CA ILE A 455 7.89 31.31 1.32
C ILE A 455 8.76 30.10 0.91
N GLY A 456 9.63 30.30 -0.09
CA GLY A 456 10.54 29.28 -0.61
C GLY A 456 11.87 29.23 0.11
N HIS A 457 11.89 29.09 1.44
CA HIS A 457 13.14 28.92 2.20
C HIS A 457 13.48 27.45 2.36
N THR A 458 14.70 27.06 1.97
CA THR A 458 15.20 25.69 2.10
C THR A 458 16.44 25.66 2.97
N LEU A 459 16.42 24.89 4.06
CA LEU A 459 17.57 24.63 4.92
C LEU A 459 18.09 23.21 4.67
N ILE A 460 19.40 23.08 4.39
CA ILE A 460 20.06 21.80 4.13
C ILE A 460 21.01 21.48 5.27
N LEU A 461 20.71 20.45 6.02
CA LEU A 461 21.48 19.98 7.16
C LEU A 461 22.07 18.59 6.87
N GLY A 462 23.24 18.34 7.41
CA GLY A 462 23.92 17.05 7.32
C GLY A 462 25.36 17.12 7.87
N PRO A 463 25.92 16.00 8.31
CA PRO A 463 27.29 15.94 8.78
C PRO A 463 28.30 16.23 7.65
N THR A 464 29.54 16.48 7.99
CA THR A 464 30.65 16.67 7.03
C THR A 464 30.80 15.38 6.20
N GLY A 465 30.94 15.51 4.88
CA GLY A 465 31.06 14.39 3.96
C GLY A 465 29.72 13.76 3.50
N SER A 466 28.57 14.23 4.00
CA SER A 466 27.26 13.70 3.62
C SER A 466 26.79 14.09 2.21
N GLY A 467 27.57 14.88 1.46
CA GLY A 467 27.25 15.28 0.10
C GLY A 467 26.39 16.55 -0.03
N LYS A 468 26.24 17.38 1.02
CA LYS A 468 25.48 18.65 0.99
C LYS A 468 25.80 19.52 -0.22
N THR A 469 27.09 19.78 -0.45
CA THR A 469 27.55 20.61 -1.59
C THR A 469 27.17 20.00 -2.93
N VAL A 470 27.29 18.68 -3.08
CA VAL A 470 26.90 17.96 -4.31
C VAL A 470 25.39 18.05 -4.52
N TRP A 471 24.61 17.93 -3.44
CA TRP A 471 23.14 18.05 -3.51
C TRP A 471 22.71 19.47 -3.89
N ILE A 472 23.34 20.51 -3.29
CA ILE A 472 23.12 21.90 -3.68
C ILE A 472 23.50 22.11 -5.15
N ALA A 473 24.65 21.60 -5.58
CA ALA A 473 25.11 21.68 -6.96
C ALA A 473 24.10 21.04 -7.94
N PHE A 474 23.56 19.89 -7.58
CA PHE A 474 22.52 19.23 -8.36
C PHE A 474 21.24 20.09 -8.46
N LEU A 475 20.74 20.64 -7.36
CA LEU A 475 19.57 21.51 -7.37
C LEU A 475 19.78 22.78 -8.19
N LEU A 476 20.91 23.48 -8.00
CA LEU A 476 21.25 24.67 -8.80
C LEU A 476 21.25 24.34 -10.30
N THR A 477 21.75 23.18 -10.68
CA THR A 477 21.73 22.71 -12.07
C THR A 477 20.29 22.45 -12.53
N MET A 478 19.48 21.76 -11.75
CA MET A 478 18.08 21.46 -12.10
C MET A 478 17.22 22.74 -12.23
N LEU A 479 17.52 23.77 -11.44
CA LEU A 479 16.80 25.05 -11.48
C LEU A 479 17.09 25.88 -12.75
N THR A 480 18.16 25.60 -13.49
CA THR A 480 18.47 26.34 -14.74
C THR A 480 17.38 26.19 -15.79
N ARG A 481 16.58 25.11 -15.79
CA ARG A 481 15.47 24.91 -16.70
C ARG A 481 14.35 25.95 -16.57
N PHE A 482 14.19 26.53 -15.38
CA PHE A 482 13.22 27.59 -15.14
C PHE A 482 13.73 28.99 -15.51
N ARG A 483 14.95 29.08 -16.10
CA ARG A 483 15.61 30.36 -16.46
C ARG A 483 15.72 31.32 -15.28
N THR A 484 15.94 30.79 -14.08
CA THR A 484 16.08 31.56 -12.85
C THR A 484 17.40 32.31 -12.81
N THR A 485 17.39 33.52 -12.23
CA THR A 485 18.62 34.18 -11.81
C THR A 485 19.06 33.55 -10.48
N GLN A 486 20.29 33.04 -10.44
CA GLN A 486 20.84 32.39 -9.25
C GLN A 486 22.04 33.20 -8.73
N ILE A 487 22.00 33.54 -7.46
CA ILE A 487 23.11 34.18 -6.75
C ILE A 487 23.62 33.20 -5.71
N VAL A 488 24.88 32.81 -5.82
CA VAL A 488 25.50 31.81 -4.95
C VAL A 488 26.62 32.46 -4.15
N ILE A 489 26.54 32.40 -2.81
CA ILE A 489 27.59 32.81 -1.90
C ILE A 489 28.27 31.56 -1.38
N ASP A 490 29.53 31.34 -1.84
CA ASP A 490 30.28 30.11 -1.60
C ASP A 490 31.53 30.42 -0.77
N LYS A 491 31.48 30.05 0.52
CA LYS A 491 32.57 30.35 1.47
C LYS A 491 33.85 29.56 1.16
N ASP A 492 33.70 28.28 0.80
CA ASP A 492 34.81 27.32 0.74
C ASP A 492 35.20 26.97 -0.71
N ARG A 493 34.70 27.71 -1.70
CA ARG A 493 34.90 27.50 -3.14
C ARG A 493 34.51 26.13 -3.65
N GLY A 494 33.60 25.45 -2.96
CA GLY A 494 33.11 24.11 -3.32
C GLY A 494 32.25 24.09 -4.57
N LEU A 495 31.66 25.22 -4.97
CA LEU A 495 30.76 25.35 -6.11
C LEU A 495 31.38 26.07 -7.31
N GLU A 496 32.65 26.54 -7.24
CA GLU A 496 33.28 27.28 -8.31
C GLU A 496 33.27 26.55 -9.66
N ILE A 497 33.62 25.27 -9.68
CA ILE A 497 33.62 24.44 -10.89
C ILE A 497 32.23 24.37 -11.51
N LEU A 498 31.22 24.18 -10.67
CA LEU A 498 29.82 24.13 -11.14
C LEU A 498 29.39 25.45 -11.76
N ILE A 499 29.61 26.58 -11.05
CA ILE A 499 29.19 27.91 -11.53
C ILE A 499 29.81 28.19 -12.90
N ARG A 500 31.11 27.89 -13.08
CA ARG A 500 31.79 28.02 -14.37
C ARG A 500 31.25 27.06 -15.44
N ALA A 501 30.92 25.81 -15.08
CA ALA A 501 30.34 24.83 -15.99
C ALA A 501 28.93 25.23 -16.48
N LEU A 502 28.17 25.95 -15.65
CA LEU A 502 26.88 26.54 -16.00
C LEU A 502 27.00 27.86 -16.77
N GLY A 503 28.22 28.35 -17.02
CA GLY A 503 28.47 29.60 -17.73
C GLY A 503 28.35 30.86 -16.85
N GLY A 504 28.25 30.70 -15.53
CA GLY A 504 28.12 31.79 -14.58
C GLY A 504 29.49 32.44 -14.27
N PRO A 505 29.55 33.77 -13.97
CA PRO A 505 30.73 34.41 -13.45
C PRO A 505 31.00 33.98 -12.01
N TYR A 506 32.27 33.78 -11.67
CA TYR A 506 32.72 33.49 -10.31
C TYR A 506 33.73 34.51 -9.86
N ALA A 507 33.42 35.28 -8.82
CA ALA A 507 34.30 36.31 -8.27
C ALA A 507 34.85 35.89 -6.90
N PRO A 508 36.14 35.47 -6.80
CA PRO A 508 36.72 35.11 -5.53
C PRO A 508 36.98 36.39 -4.70
N LEU A 509 36.36 36.45 -3.52
CA LEU A 509 36.59 37.52 -2.57
C LEU A 509 37.94 37.31 -1.86
N ARG A 510 38.85 38.29 -1.94
CA ARG A 510 40.14 38.26 -1.27
C ARG A 510 40.25 39.50 -0.38
N SER A 511 40.73 39.29 0.83
CA SER A 511 40.94 40.40 1.77
C SER A 511 41.88 41.46 1.16
N GLY A 512 41.48 42.74 1.21
CA GLY A 512 42.25 43.88 0.71
C GLY A 512 42.22 44.10 -0.81
N ILE A 513 41.49 43.28 -1.59
CA ILE A 513 41.34 43.47 -3.03
C ILE A 513 39.92 43.99 -3.34
N PRO A 514 39.80 45.15 -4.03
CA PRO A 514 38.48 45.61 -4.49
C PRO A 514 37.82 44.61 -5.43
N THR A 515 36.58 44.24 -5.18
CA THR A 515 35.84 43.26 -5.96
C THR A 515 35.11 43.86 -7.15
N GLY A 516 34.91 45.18 -7.17
CA GLY A 516 33.99 45.83 -8.13
C GLY A 516 32.52 45.52 -7.91
N PHE A 517 32.21 44.73 -6.89
CA PHE A 517 30.81 44.38 -6.57
C PHE A 517 30.15 45.55 -5.84
N ASN A 518 29.14 46.13 -6.47
CA ASN A 518 28.30 47.14 -5.85
C ASN A 518 26.90 46.54 -5.63
N PRO A 519 26.50 46.31 -4.38
CA PRO A 519 25.20 45.74 -4.07
C PRO A 519 24.04 46.74 -4.11
N LEU A 520 24.29 48.03 -4.39
CA LEU A 520 23.28 49.11 -4.44
C LEU A 520 22.87 49.44 -5.85
#